data_bffc404512e2ca3b6d5d07d90b19973e
#
_entry.id   bffc404512e2ca3b6d5d07d90b19973e
#
_cell.length_a   1.000
_cell.length_b   1.000
_cell.length_c   1.000
_cell.angle_alpha   90.00
_cell.angle_beta   90.00
_cell.angle_gamma   90.00
#
_symmetry.space_group_name_H-M   'P 1'
#
loop_
_entity.id
_entity.type
_entity.pdbx_description
1 polymer ?
#
loop_
_entity_poly.entity_id
_entity_poly.type
_entity_poly.pdbx_seq_one_letter_code
_entity_poly.pdbx_strand_id
1 'polypeptide(L)'
;MPKSLPLVGIACDVIANGLHQFHGAGEKYINAVAHGANAIPMLLPAFGEGTDITDLNTLYTVEDLVSQLDGLFLTGSPSNIQPHHFKGPVHEEGTLEDPQRDSLTLPLINECMRQGVPILAVCRGFQELNVAFGGTLNAKIHEVEGYDDHREDKTKDRDGQYGPVHAVSFTEGGQLHELTGETTWQVNSLHSQGINELAESLVVEAVADDGLIEAVSLAAGHSAQDNWIMGVQWHPEWQFESNKVSTAVFQEFGRQIRSGMGARGR
;
A
#
# COMPACT_ATOMS: atom_id res chain seq x y z
N MET A 1 21.62 9.32 -23.93
CA MET A 1 20.85 8.08 -24.01
C MET A 1 19.45 8.36 -23.48
N PRO A 2 18.37 7.76 -23.99
CA PRO A 2 17.08 7.90 -23.33
C PRO A 2 17.24 7.36 -21.90
N LYS A 3 16.77 8.12 -20.88
CA LYS A 3 16.77 7.65 -19.49
C LYS A 3 15.99 6.34 -19.45
N SER A 4 16.57 5.27 -18.91
CA SER A 4 15.84 4.02 -18.67
C SER A 4 14.64 4.31 -17.76
N LEU A 5 13.49 3.71 -18.05
CA LEU A 5 12.34 3.81 -17.16
C LEU A 5 12.69 3.17 -15.81
N PRO A 6 12.23 3.76 -14.69
CA PRO A 6 12.46 3.18 -13.37
C PRO A 6 11.74 1.84 -13.21
N LEU A 7 12.28 0.96 -12.39
CA LEU A 7 11.74 -0.35 -12.06
C LEU A 7 11.00 -0.30 -10.72
N VAL A 8 9.69 -0.57 -10.74
CA VAL A 8 8.84 -0.57 -9.55
C VAL A 8 8.40 -1.99 -9.22
N GLY A 9 8.78 -2.46 -8.04
CA GLY A 9 8.29 -3.72 -7.50
C GLY A 9 6.83 -3.59 -7.06
N ILE A 10 5.97 -4.53 -7.47
CA ILE A 10 4.58 -4.65 -7.06
C ILE A 10 4.44 -5.94 -6.26
N ALA A 11 4.10 -5.84 -4.97
CA ALA A 11 3.88 -7.01 -4.13
C ALA A 11 2.66 -7.81 -4.61
N CYS A 12 2.84 -9.12 -4.76
CA CYS A 12 1.78 -10.05 -5.18
C CYS A 12 0.99 -10.59 -3.98
N ASP A 13 -0.29 -10.87 -4.23
CA ASP A 13 -1.10 -11.79 -3.42
C ASP A 13 -0.80 -13.24 -3.79
N VAL A 14 -1.06 -14.17 -2.87
CA VAL A 14 -1.15 -15.60 -3.15
C VAL A 14 -2.61 -15.97 -3.38
N ILE A 15 -2.93 -16.36 -4.60
CA ILE A 15 -4.29 -16.55 -5.09
C ILE A 15 -4.52 -18.02 -5.43
N ALA A 16 -5.48 -18.66 -4.75
CA ALA A 16 -5.91 -20.00 -5.08
C ALA A 16 -6.83 -19.99 -6.32
N ASN A 17 -6.49 -20.77 -7.33
CA ASN A 17 -7.33 -20.99 -8.50
C ASN A 17 -7.37 -22.49 -8.86
N GLY A 18 -8.46 -23.15 -8.51
CA GLY A 18 -8.59 -24.61 -8.60
C GLY A 18 -7.57 -25.34 -7.72
N LEU A 19 -6.71 -26.14 -8.33
CA LEU A 19 -5.67 -26.91 -7.62
C LEU A 19 -4.34 -26.17 -7.47
N HIS A 20 -4.21 -24.97 -8.02
CA HIS A 20 -2.94 -24.25 -8.10
C HIS A 20 -2.97 -22.94 -7.31
N GLN A 21 -1.80 -22.58 -6.78
CA GLN A 21 -1.54 -21.27 -6.21
C GLN A 21 -0.83 -20.39 -7.24
N PHE A 22 -1.23 -19.13 -7.28
CA PHE A 22 -0.64 -18.12 -8.16
C PHE A 22 -0.19 -16.91 -7.34
N HIS A 23 0.96 -16.35 -7.68
CA HIS A 23 1.37 -15.06 -7.15
C HIS A 23 0.99 -13.99 -8.20
N GLY A 24 0.16 -13.04 -7.83
CA GLY A 24 -0.39 -12.08 -8.79
C GLY A 24 -0.82 -10.76 -8.19
N ALA A 25 -0.99 -9.77 -9.06
CA ALA A 25 -1.56 -8.47 -8.73
C ALA A 25 -2.61 -8.08 -9.77
N GLY A 26 -3.64 -7.35 -9.35
CA GLY A 26 -4.71 -6.90 -10.24
C GLY A 26 -4.21 -5.94 -11.32
N GLU A 27 -4.77 -6.03 -12.54
CA GLU A 27 -4.40 -5.19 -13.70
C GLU A 27 -4.45 -3.69 -13.40
N LYS A 28 -5.38 -3.24 -12.55
CA LYS A 28 -5.52 -1.83 -12.16
C LYS A 28 -4.25 -1.28 -11.48
N TYR A 29 -3.57 -2.09 -10.67
CA TYR A 29 -2.31 -1.72 -10.01
C TYR A 29 -1.16 -1.64 -11.01
N ILE A 30 -1.08 -2.64 -11.91
CA ILE A 30 -0.07 -2.67 -12.98
C ILE A 30 -0.23 -1.45 -13.89
N ASN A 31 -1.48 -1.14 -14.29
CA ASN A 31 -1.81 0.01 -15.13
C ASN A 31 -1.41 1.35 -14.47
N ALA A 32 -1.73 1.52 -13.18
CA ALA A 32 -1.41 2.74 -12.44
C ALA A 32 0.11 2.96 -12.27
N VAL A 33 0.88 1.91 -12.02
CA VAL A 33 2.34 1.98 -11.99
C VAL A 33 2.91 2.30 -13.38
N ALA A 34 2.46 1.57 -14.42
CA ALA A 34 2.98 1.75 -15.78
C ALA A 34 2.68 3.14 -16.34
N HIS A 35 1.44 3.58 -16.27
CA HIS A 35 0.97 4.79 -16.93
C HIS A 35 0.86 6.00 -15.99
N GLY A 36 0.52 5.80 -14.71
CA GLY A 36 0.45 6.85 -13.71
C GLY A 36 1.83 7.30 -13.22
N ALA A 37 2.66 6.34 -12.78
CA ALA A 37 4.02 6.64 -12.33
C ALA A 37 5.05 6.70 -13.47
N ASN A 38 4.69 6.26 -14.70
CA ASN A 38 5.57 6.14 -15.84
C ASN A 38 6.82 5.30 -15.52
N ALA A 39 6.60 4.05 -15.11
CA ALA A 39 7.60 3.10 -14.64
C ALA A 39 7.39 1.70 -15.22
N ILE A 40 8.40 0.83 -15.12
CA ILE A 40 8.28 -0.59 -15.45
C ILE A 40 7.72 -1.33 -14.25
N PRO A 41 6.51 -1.92 -14.32
CA PRO A 41 5.96 -2.73 -13.23
C PRO A 41 6.64 -4.11 -13.21
N MET A 42 7.14 -4.52 -12.06
CA MET A 42 7.69 -5.86 -11.82
C MET A 42 6.91 -6.53 -10.69
N LEU A 43 6.26 -7.64 -10.98
CA LEU A 43 5.55 -8.42 -9.97
C LEU A 43 6.57 -9.16 -9.08
N LEU A 44 6.45 -8.98 -7.76
CA LEU A 44 7.30 -9.63 -6.76
C LEU A 44 6.53 -10.81 -6.17
N PRO A 45 6.96 -12.05 -6.40
CA PRO A 45 6.36 -13.22 -5.75
C PRO A 45 6.59 -13.14 -4.23
N ALA A 46 5.57 -13.54 -3.46
CA ALA A 46 5.63 -13.61 -2.01
C ALA A 46 6.69 -14.62 -1.52
N PHE A 47 7.22 -14.42 -0.32
CA PHE A 47 8.12 -15.35 0.37
C PHE A 47 7.33 -16.39 1.16
N GLY A 48 8.03 -17.32 1.80
CA GLY A 48 7.46 -18.41 2.57
C GLY A 48 7.19 -19.66 1.76
N GLU A 49 7.08 -20.77 2.46
CA GLU A 49 6.77 -22.09 1.89
C GLU A 49 5.35 -22.09 1.33
N GLY A 50 5.17 -22.58 0.12
CA GLY A 50 3.89 -22.72 -0.55
C GLY A 50 3.61 -24.16 -0.99
N THR A 51 2.49 -24.38 -1.69
CA THR A 51 2.11 -25.73 -2.16
C THR A 51 3.11 -26.27 -3.19
N ASP A 52 3.55 -25.42 -4.12
CA ASP A 52 4.42 -25.78 -5.25
C ASP A 52 5.72 -24.97 -5.27
N ILE A 53 5.99 -24.18 -4.24
CA ILE A 53 7.17 -23.30 -4.17
C ILE A 53 7.88 -23.46 -2.84
N THR A 54 9.20 -23.67 -2.88
CA THR A 54 10.08 -23.56 -1.72
C THR A 54 10.26 -22.08 -1.39
N ASP A 55 10.41 -21.76 -0.10
CA ASP A 55 10.59 -20.38 0.34
C ASP A 55 11.75 -19.70 -0.41
N LEU A 56 11.40 -18.68 -1.17
CA LEU A 56 12.35 -17.92 -1.99
C LEU A 56 13.41 -17.20 -1.16
N ASN A 57 13.13 -16.91 0.12
CA ASN A 57 14.11 -16.32 1.03
C ASN A 57 15.32 -17.24 1.31
N THR A 58 15.25 -18.50 0.94
CA THR A 58 16.39 -19.41 0.96
C THR A 58 17.39 -19.18 -0.18
N LEU A 59 17.00 -18.47 -1.24
CA LEU A 59 17.79 -18.20 -2.43
C LEU A 59 18.27 -16.75 -2.49
N TYR A 60 17.43 -15.77 -2.15
CA TYR A 60 17.76 -14.34 -2.16
C TYR A 60 16.99 -13.62 -1.03
N THR A 61 17.54 -12.51 -0.61
CA THR A 61 17.00 -11.70 0.50
C THR A 61 16.16 -10.52 0.03
N VAL A 62 15.42 -9.87 0.94
CA VAL A 62 14.76 -8.59 0.64
C VAL A 62 15.78 -7.50 0.26
N GLU A 63 17.01 -7.54 0.81
CA GLU A 63 18.10 -6.63 0.44
C GLU A 63 18.48 -6.79 -1.03
N ASP A 64 18.61 -8.05 -1.51
CA ASP A 64 18.88 -8.34 -2.91
C ASP A 64 17.77 -7.79 -3.82
N LEU A 65 16.49 -7.98 -3.44
CA LEU A 65 15.36 -7.44 -4.18
C LEU A 65 15.38 -5.91 -4.25
N VAL A 66 15.46 -5.25 -3.08
CA VAL A 66 15.42 -3.78 -2.98
C VAL A 66 16.57 -3.14 -3.75
N SER A 67 17.75 -3.81 -3.77
CA SER A 67 18.88 -3.36 -4.56
C SER A 67 18.61 -3.25 -6.07
N GLN A 68 17.61 -3.96 -6.58
CA GLN A 68 17.20 -3.92 -7.99
C GLN A 68 16.07 -2.92 -8.26
N LEU A 69 15.36 -2.47 -7.23
CA LEU A 69 14.16 -1.64 -7.38
C LEU A 69 14.49 -0.15 -7.31
N ASP A 70 13.74 0.64 -8.03
CA ASP A 70 13.74 2.10 -7.96
C ASP A 70 12.56 2.63 -7.13
N GLY A 71 11.50 1.85 -6.97
CA GLY A 71 10.33 2.12 -6.13
C GLY A 71 9.62 0.84 -5.72
N LEU A 72 8.83 0.93 -4.64
CA LEU A 72 7.97 -0.15 -4.16
C LEU A 72 6.51 0.31 -4.17
N PHE A 73 5.63 -0.51 -4.77
CA PHE A 73 4.20 -0.31 -4.74
C PHE A 73 3.53 -1.49 -4.01
N LEU A 74 2.88 -1.19 -2.88
CA LEU A 74 2.14 -2.16 -2.08
C LEU A 74 0.66 -2.07 -2.43
N THR A 75 0.11 -3.16 -2.97
CA THR A 75 -1.26 -3.24 -3.44
C THR A 75 -2.26 -3.44 -2.30
N GLY A 76 -3.54 -3.10 -2.55
CA GLY A 76 -4.65 -3.67 -1.78
C GLY A 76 -4.78 -5.18 -1.99
N SER A 77 -5.47 -5.84 -1.08
CA SER A 77 -5.78 -7.27 -1.10
C SER A 77 -7.07 -7.56 -0.34
N PRO A 78 -7.81 -8.62 -0.70
CA PRO A 78 -8.92 -9.09 0.12
C PRO A 78 -8.46 -9.80 1.41
N SER A 79 -7.17 -10.15 1.54
CA SER A 79 -6.63 -10.79 2.73
C SER A 79 -6.30 -9.78 3.83
N ASN A 80 -6.41 -10.21 5.09
CA ASN A 80 -5.98 -9.46 6.27
C ASN A 80 -4.52 -9.78 6.61
N ILE A 81 -3.83 -8.84 7.25
CA ILE A 81 -2.51 -9.08 7.85
C ILE A 81 -2.70 -9.96 9.07
N GLN A 82 -1.83 -10.96 9.26
CA GLN A 82 -1.91 -11.85 10.41
C GLN A 82 -1.76 -11.09 11.74
N PRO A 83 -2.62 -11.36 12.74
CA PRO A 83 -2.72 -10.52 13.94
C PRO A 83 -1.46 -10.55 14.82
N HIS A 84 -0.66 -11.60 14.75
CA HIS A 84 0.58 -11.66 15.53
C HIS A 84 1.62 -10.59 15.14
N HIS A 85 1.56 -10.06 13.91
CA HIS A 85 2.47 -8.99 13.47
C HIS A 85 2.19 -7.64 14.15
N PHE A 86 0.96 -7.39 14.59
CA PHE A 86 0.57 -6.15 15.27
C PHE A 86 0.01 -6.37 16.69
N LYS A 87 0.24 -7.58 17.27
CA LYS A 87 -0.22 -8.00 18.62
C LYS A 87 -1.74 -7.95 18.78
N GLY A 88 -2.46 -8.12 17.67
CA GLY A 88 -3.92 -8.15 17.64
C GLY A 88 -4.49 -9.47 18.15
N PRO A 89 -5.80 -9.51 18.43
CA PRO A 89 -6.50 -10.75 18.75
C PRO A 89 -6.52 -11.70 17.54
N VAL A 90 -6.52 -13.01 17.80
CA VAL A 90 -6.64 -14.02 16.73
C VAL A 90 -7.90 -13.75 15.92
N HIS A 91 -7.77 -13.79 14.59
CA HIS A 91 -8.90 -13.61 13.70
C HIS A 91 -9.94 -14.75 13.85
N GLU A 92 -11.18 -14.43 13.53
CA GLU A 92 -12.24 -15.43 13.47
C GLU A 92 -11.96 -16.47 12.38
N GLU A 93 -12.46 -17.69 12.59
CA GLU A 93 -12.37 -18.76 11.60
C GLU A 93 -12.98 -18.34 10.26
N GLY A 94 -12.24 -18.58 9.19
CA GLY A 94 -12.63 -18.20 7.82
C GLY A 94 -12.18 -16.80 7.39
N THR A 95 -11.53 -16.01 8.26
CA THR A 95 -10.85 -14.77 7.84
C THR A 95 -9.73 -15.11 6.87
N LEU A 96 -9.77 -14.51 5.69
CA LEU A 96 -8.72 -14.70 4.69
C LEU A 96 -7.43 -13.98 5.14
N GLU A 97 -6.35 -14.73 5.27
CA GLU A 97 -5.00 -14.25 5.55
C GLU A 97 -4.04 -14.66 4.43
N ASP A 98 -2.94 -13.94 4.27
CA ASP A 98 -1.87 -14.27 3.33
C ASP A 98 -0.51 -14.22 4.04
N PRO A 99 -0.13 -15.32 4.73
CA PRO A 99 1.15 -15.40 5.45
C PRO A 99 2.37 -15.25 4.56
N GLN A 100 2.29 -15.71 3.32
CA GLN A 100 3.40 -15.59 2.36
C GLN A 100 3.61 -14.13 1.97
N ARG A 101 2.54 -13.39 1.73
CA ARG A 101 2.62 -11.95 1.46
C ARG A 101 3.17 -11.19 2.66
N ASP A 102 2.71 -11.47 3.89
CA ASP A 102 3.25 -10.87 5.11
C ASP A 102 4.75 -11.13 5.26
N SER A 103 5.19 -12.35 4.94
CA SER A 103 6.61 -12.76 5.01
C SER A 103 7.52 -11.96 4.06
N LEU A 104 6.99 -11.45 2.95
CA LEU A 104 7.72 -10.58 2.03
C LEU A 104 7.55 -9.11 2.42
N THR A 105 6.30 -8.62 2.53
CA THR A 105 6.02 -7.18 2.50
C THR A 105 6.52 -6.46 3.73
N LEU A 106 6.38 -7.05 4.93
CA LEU A 106 6.80 -6.40 6.16
C LEU A 106 8.31 -6.18 6.23
N PRO A 107 9.19 -7.16 5.97
CA PRO A 107 10.63 -6.89 5.90
C PRO A 107 11.03 -6.04 4.68
N LEU A 108 10.30 -6.13 3.55
CA LEU A 108 10.58 -5.35 2.34
C LEU A 108 10.38 -3.84 2.57
N ILE A 109 9.32 -3.45 3.31
CA ILE A 109 9.06 -2.06 3.72
C ILE A 109 10.25 -1.49 4.52
N ASN A 110 10.70 -2.23 5.53
CA ASN A 110 11.82 -1.81 6.37
C ASN A 110 13.12 -1.68 5.56
N GLU A 111 13.34 -2.57 4.62
CA GLU A 111 14.53 -2.53 3.76
C GLU A 111 14.46 -1.38 2.76
N CYS A 112 13.29 -1.10 2.14
CA CYS A 112 13.10 0.08 1.30
C CYS A 112 13.36 1.37 2.09
N MET A 113 12.89 1.44 3.35
CA MET A 113 13.19 2.56 4.24
C MET A 113 14.70 2.72 4.44
N ARG A 114 15.42 1.63 4.69
CA ARG A 114 16.87 1.62 4.93
C ARG A 114 17.66 2.07 3.69
N GLN A 115 17.23 1.66 2.48
CA GLN A 115 17.91 1.97 1.22
C GLN A 115 17.44 3.26 0.55
N GLY A 116 16.46 3.97 1.10
CA GLY A 116 15.91 5.19 0.51
C GLY A 116 15.11 4.93 -0.77
N VAL A 117 14.43 3.79 -0.86
CA VAL A 117 13.55 3.46 -1.99
C VAL A 117 12.14 3.99 -1.70
N PRO A 118 11.57 4.86 -2.55
CA PRO A 118 10.22 5.40 -2.35
C PRO A 118 9.15 4.31 -2.31
N ILE A 119 8.16 4.50 -1.42
CA ILE A 119 7.04 3.57 -1.25
C ILE A 119 5.71 4.29 -1.47
N LEU A 120 4.86 3.72 -2.32
CA LEU A 120 3.43 4.02 -2.36
C LEU A 120 2.65 2.78 -1.92
N ALA A 121 1.76 2.95 -0.94
CA ALA A 121 1.02 1.86 -0.32
C ALA A 121 -0.49 2.11 -0.37
N VAL A 122 -1.28 1.09 -0.76
CA VAL A 122 -2.72 1.19 -0.99
C VAL A 122 -3.47 0.13 -0.20
N CYS A 123 -4.53 0.53 0.53
CA CYS A 123 -5.46 -0.32 1.27
C CYS A 123 -4.70 -1.30 2.21
N ARG A 124 -4.62 -2.60 1.88
CA ARG A 124 -3.83 -3.54 2.67
C ARG A 124 -2.35 -3.13 2.77
N GLY A 125 -1.77 -2.62 1.67
CA GLY A 125 -0.40 -2.09 1.68
C GLY A 125 -0.21 -0.92 2.64
N PHE A 126 -1.19 -0.03 2.77
CA PHE A 126 -1.20 1.04 3.76
C PHE A 126 -1.20 0.50 5.19
N GLN A 127 -1.96 -0.56 5.45
CA GLN A 127 -1.97 -1.25 6.74
C GLN A 127 -0.64 -1.98 7.02
N GLU A 128 -0.05 -2.64 5.98
CA GLU A 128 1.30 -3.23 6.05
C GLU A 128 2.36 -2.20 6.44
N LEU A 129 2.26 -0.99 5.88
CA LEU A 129 3.17 0.11 6.20
C LEU A 129 3.12 0.48 7.68
N ASN A 130 1.92 0.65 8.24
CA ASN A 130 1.73 0.95 9.65
C ASN A 130 2.29 -0.16 10.56
N VAL A 131 1.98 -1.43 10.24
CA VAL A 131 2.44 -2.59 11.00
C VAL A 131 3.95 -2.76 10.94
N ALA A 132 4.56 -2.60 9.76
CA ALA A 132 6.01 -2.71 9.59
C ALA A 132 6.78 -1.68 10.42
N PHE A 133 6.18 -0.52 10.69
CA PHE A 133 6.75 0.53 11.54
C PHE A 133 6.29 0.47 13.01
N GLY A 134 5.58 -0.60 13.40
CA GLY A 134 5.24 -0.89 14.79
C GLY A 134 3.87 -0.39 15.25
N GLY A 135 3.04 0.13 14.36
CA GLY A 135 1.65 0.47 14.64
C GLY A 135 0.74 -0.77 14.75
N THR A 136 -0.51 -0.55 15.13
CA THR A 136 -1.51 -1.62 15.33
C THR A 136 -2.75 -1.41 14.47
N LEU A 137 -3.57 -2.46 14.30
CA LEU A 137 -4.78 -2.45 13.49
C LEU A 137 -6.00 -2.89 14.30
N ASN A 138 -7.15 -2.33 13.94
CA ASN A 138 -8.46 -2.90 14.22
C ASN A 138 -8.79 -3.90 13.11
N ALA A 139 -9.06 -5.15 13.46
CA ALA A 139 -9.37 -6.21 12.48
C ALA A 139 -10.73 -6.01 11.80
N LYS A 140 -11.68 -5.38 12.50
CA LYS A 140 -13.05 -5.14 12.04
C LYS A 140 -13.52 -3.75 12.50
N ILE A 141 -13.29 -2.74 11.69
CA ILE A 141 -13.63 -1.34 12.01
C ILE A 141 -15.14 -1.18 12.27
N HIS A 142 -15.98 -1.84 11.46
CA HIS A 142 -17.43 -1.79 11.56
C HIS A 142 -18.00 -2.39 12.88
N GLU A 143 -17.16 -3.02 13.71
CA GLU A 143 -17.53 -3.50 15.06
C GLU A 143 -16.99 -2.58 16.17
N VAL A 144 -16.22 -1.55 15.82
CA VAL A 144 -15.66 -0.58 16.78
C VAL A 144 -16.61 0.60 16.90
N GLU A 145 -17.03 0.91 18.13
CA GLU A 145 -17.93 2.04 18.39
C GLU A 145 -17.32 3.37 17.91
N GLY A 146 -18.09 4.11 17.13
CA GLY A 146 -17.73 5.43 16.60
C GLY A 146 -17.22 5.42 15.17
N TYR A 147 -16.92 4.25 14.58
CA TYR A 147 -16.55 4.13 13.16
C TYR A 147 -17.75 3.67 12.30
N ASP A 148 -17.76 4.14 11.08
CA ASP A 148 -18.72 3.70 10.06
C ASP A 148 -18.34 2.35 9.45
N ASP A 149 -19.20 1.78 8.60
CA ASP A 149 -18.89 0.56 7.84
C ASP A 149 -18.14 0.90 6.56
N HIS A 150 -16.85 0.65 6.54
CA HIS A 150 -15.93 0.93 5.44
C HIS A 150 -15.83 -0.18 4.40
N ARG A 151 -16.66 -1.25 4.51
CA ARG A 151 -16.67 -2.36 3.56
C ARG A 151 -17.42 -1.99 2.30
N GLU A 152 -17.07 -2.67 1.21
CA GLU A 152 -17.77 -2.55 -0.07
C GLU A 152 -19.22 -3.06 0.02
N ASP A 153 -20.12 -2.39 -0.67
CA ASP A 153 -21.49 -2.87 -0.88
C ASP A 153 -21.51 -3.95 -1.97
N LYS A 154 -21.46 -5.22 -1.55
CA LYS A 154 -21.45 -6.39 -2.45
C LYS A 154 -22.72 -6.56 -3.30
N THR A 155 -23.77 -5.75 -3.08
CA THR A 155 -24.97 -5.75 -3.92
C THR A 155 -24.79 -4.95 -5.20
N LYS A 156 -23.77 -4.08 -5.25
CA LYS A 156 -23.41 -3.26 -6.42
C LYS A 156 -22.51 -4.02 -7.38
N ASP A 157 -22.52 -3.59 -8.63
CA ASP A 157 -21.51 -4.00 -9.59
C ASP A 157 -20.12 -3.44 -9.23
N ARG A 158 -19.11 -3.81 -9.98
CA ARG A 158 -17.72 -3.42 -9.72
C ARG A 158 -17.54 -1.89 -9.69
N ASP A 159 -18.14 -1.18 -10.65
CA ASP A 159 -18.02 0.27 -10.72
C ASP A 159 -18.70 0.94 -9.50
N GLY A 160 -19.83 0.40 -9.07
CA GLY A 160 -20.53 0.85 -7.88
C GLY A 160 -19.78 0.56 -6.57
N GLN A 161 -19.07 -0.58 -6.47
CA GLN A 161 -18.25 -0.92 -5.31
C GLN A 161 -17.00 0.00 -5.20
N TYR A 162 -16.40 0.38 -6.33
CA TYR A 162 -15.25 1.29 -6.38
C TYR A 162 -15.65 2.76 -6.55
N GLY A 163 -16.95 3.08 -6.56
CA GLY A 163 -17.44 4.46 -6.58
C GLY A 163 -17.14 5.19 -5.27
N PRO A 164 -17.23 6.54 -5.25
CA PRO A 164 -17.05 7.34 -4.04
C PRO A 164 -18.08 6.97 -2.97
N VAL A 165 -17.66 6.86 -1.71
CA VAL A 165 -18.51 6.47 -0.55
C VAL A 165 -18.54 7.55 0.49
N HIS A 166 -17.37 8.08 0.92
CA HIS A 166 -17.27 9.09 1.96
C HIS A 166 -16.22 10.15 1.62
N ALA A 167 -16.26 11.26 2.37
CA ALA A 167 -15.25 12.29 2.30
C ALA A 167 -14.07 11.96 3.22
N VAL A 168 -12.87 12.39 2.81
CA VAL A 168 -11.71 12.50 3.69
C VAL A 168 -11.27 13.95 3.75
N SER A 169 -10.85 14.41 4.93
CA SER A 169 -10.26 15.72 5.15
C SER A 169 -8.74 15.60 5.12
N PHE A 170 -8.09 16.37 4.25
CA PHE A 170 -6.61 16.40 4.15
C PHE A 170 -6.03 17.29 5.25
N THR A 171 -4.91 16.86 5.81
CA THR A 171 -4.15 17.64 6.79
C THR A 171 -3.60 18.91 6.14
N GLU A 172 -3.91 20.08 6.70
CA GLU A 172 -3.40 21.36 6.21
C GLU A 172 -1.86 21.39 6.25
N GLY A 173 -1.25 21.74 5.11
CA GLY A 173 0.21 21.69 4.95
C GLY A 173 0.81 20.29 4.83
N GLY A 174 -0.01 19.22 4.85
CA GLY A 174 0.41 17.86 4.57
C GLY A 174 0.70 17.63 3.09
N GLN A 175 1.37 16.52 2.76
CA GLN A 175 1.79 16.21 1.39
C GLN A 175 0.62 16.13 0.41
N LEU A 176 -0.52 15.49 0.82
CA LEU A 176 -1.70 15.40 -0.04
C LEU A 176 -2.33 16.77 -0.29
N HIS A 177 -2.41 17.61 0.73
CA HIS A 177 -2.91 18.99 0.59
C HIS A 177 -2.02 19.82 -0.34
N GLU A 178 -0.69 19.80 -0.15
CA GLU A 178 0.25 20.53 -1.00
C GLU A 178 0.26 20.03 -2.44
N LEU A 179 0.18 18.70 -2.62
CA LEU A 179 0.21 18.06 -3.94
C LEU A 179 -1.04 18.37 -4.77
N THR A 180 -2.21 18.43 -4.13
CA THR A 180 -3.50 18.48 -4.83
C THR A 180 -4.17 19.84 -4.80
N GLY A 181 -3.86 20.66 -3.79
CA GLY A 181 -4.55 21.91 -3.47
C GLY A 181 -5.96 21.71 -2.90
N GLU A 182 -6.33 20.47 -2.57
CA GLU A 182 -7.65 20.14 -2.00
C GLU A 182 -7.56 20.04 -0.49
N THR A 183 -8.64 20.43 0.19
CA THR A 183 -8.79 20.28 1.65
C THR A 183 -9.64 19.06 2.00
N THR A 184 -10.50 18.62 1.08
CA THR A 184 -11.35 17.43 1.22
C THR A 184 -11.47 16.71 -0.11
N TRP A 185 -11.66 15.38 -0.09
CA TRP A 185 -11.86 14.59 -1.29
C TRP A 185 -12.83 13.43 -1.04
N GLN A 186 -13.59 13.06 -2.08
CA GLN A 186 -14.46 11.88 -2.03
C GLN A 186 -13.68 10.65 -2.45
N VAL A 187 -13.67 9.61 -1.60
CA VAL A 187 -12.92 8.37 -1.82
C VAL A 187 -13.82 7.14 -1.84
N ASN A 188 -13.34 6.06 -2.46
CA ASN A 188 -13.95 4.74 -2.33
C ASN A 188 -13.50 4.06 -1.04
N SER A 189 -14.25 3.04 -0.59
CA SER A 189 -13.95 2.32 0.63
C SER A 189 -14.32 0.84 0.50
N LEU A 190 -13.33 -0.04 0.63
CA LEU A 190 -13.46 -1.48 0.43
C LEU A 190 -12.60 -2.25 1.44
N HIS A 191 -12.69 -1.92 2.73
CA HIS A 191 -11.83 -2.55 3.74
C HIS A 191 -12.56 -2.81 5.07
N SER A 192 -12.16 -3.85 5.78
CA SER A 192 -12.63 -4.16 7.13
C SER A 192 -11.58 -3.86 8.20
N GLN A 193 -10.30 -3.98 7.88
CA GLN A 193 -9.21 -3.56 8.76
C GLN A 193 -8.91 -2.06 8.58
N GLY A 194 -8.38 -1.43 9.63
CA GLY A 194 -7.87 -0.07 9.59
C GLY A 194 -6.92 0.21 10.74
N ILE A 195 -6.25 1.34 10.71
CA ILE A 195 -5.30 1.73 11.74
C ILE A 195 -6.01 1.91 13.08
N ASN A 196 -5.47 1.28 14.13
CA ASN A 196 -5.84 1.52 15.53
C ASN A 196 -4.85 2.49 16.18
N GLU A 197 -3.57 2.13 16.22
CA GLU A 197 -2.50 3.00 16.68
C GLU A 197 -1.54 3.29 15.52
N LEU A 198 -1.33 4.58 15.23
CA LEU A 198 -0.39 4.99 14.20
C LEU A 198 1.05 4.82 14.68
N ALA A 199 1.91 4.28 13.84
CA ALA A 199 3.34 4.18 14.10
C ALA A 199 3.98 5.56 14.27
N GLU A 200 4.92 5.72 15.21
CA GLU A 200 5.56 7.00 15.53
C GLU A 200 6.31 7.65 14.35
N SER A 201 6.75 6.83 13.40
CA SER A 201 7.44 7.30 12.18
C SER A 201 6.50 7.83 11.10
N LEU A 202 5.19 7.74 11.29
CA LEU A 202 4.18 8.19 10.35
C LEU A 202 3.43 9.42 10.86
N VAL A 203 2.97 10.25 9.94
CA VAL A 203 2.07 11.38 10.20
C VAL A 203 0.80 11.23 9.39
N VAL A 204 -0.31 11.74 9.93
CA VAL A 204 -1.61 11.70 9.28
C VAL A 204 -1.66 12.70 8.13
N GLU A 205 -2.07 12.23 6.96
CA GLU A 205 -2.32 13.03 5.76
C GLU A 205 -3.82 13.23 5.48
N ALA A 206 -4.64 12.25 5.86
CA ALA A 206 -6.09 12.34 5.70
C ALA A 206 -6.84 11.54 6.77
N VAL A 207 -8.04 12.03 7.13
CA VAL A 207 -8.99 11.37 8.04
C VAL A 207 -10.39 11.38 7.43
N ALA A 208 -11.14 10.29 7.64
CA ALA A 208 -12.56 10.22 7.33
C ALA A 208 -13.39 10.99 8.37
N ASP A 209 -14.68 11.25 8.06
CA ASP A 209 -15.58 12.01 8.94
C ASP A 209 -15.79 11.35 10.33
N ASP A 210 -15.66 10.03 10.42
CA ASP A 210 -15.72 9.26 11.66
C ASP A 210 -14.40 9.24 12.45
N GLY A 211 -13.35 9.89 11.92
CA GLY A 211 -12.03 9.98 12.55
C GLY A 211 -11.06 8.87 12.17
N LEU A 212 -11.45 7.93 11.29
CA LEU A 212 -10.53 6.89 10.83
C LEU A 212 -9.40 7.50 10.00
N ILE A 213 -8.16 7.05 10.27
CA ILE A 213 -6.99 7.47 9.49
C ILE A 213 -7.05 6.81 8.11
N GLU A 214 -7.08 7.63 7.08
CA GLU A 214 -7.24 7.22 5.69
C GLU A 214 -5.99 7.45 4.83
N ALA A 215 -5.06 8.30 5.26
CA ALA A 215 -3.77 8.45 4.61
C ALA A 215 -2.68 8.85 5.59
N VAL A 216 -1.44 8.41 5.27
CA VAL A 216 -0.24 8.72 6.04
C VAL A 216 0.95 9.00 5.14
N SER A 217 1.91 9.73 5.67
CA SER A 217 3.25 9.89 5.09
C SER A 217 4.32 9.70 6.15
N LEU A 218 5.59 9.68 5.72
CA LEU A 218 6.71 9.59 6.64
C LEU A 218 6.87 10.90 7.42
N ALA A 219 7.00 10.81 8.74
CA ALA A 219 7.29 11.96 9.59
C ALA A 219 8.68 12.52 9.31
N ALA A 220 8.81 13.85 9.33
CA ALA A 220 10.08 14.52 9.08
C ALA A 220 11.17 14.05 10.07
N GLY A 221 12.35 13.77 9.54
CA GLY A 221 13.51 13.34 10.34
C GLY A 221 13.54 11.86 10.74
N HIS A 222 12.56 11.05 10.31
CA HIS A 222 12.54 9.61 10.59
C HIS A 222 13.28 8.76 9.53
N SER A 223 13.77 9.36 8.45
CA SER A 223 14.65 8.70 7.49
C SER A 223 16.00 9.40 7.41
N ALA A 224 17.08 8.62 7.48
CA ALA A 224 18.44 9.12 7.24
C ALA A 224 18.69 9.46 5.75
N GLN A 225 17.77 9.11 4.86
CA GLN A 225 17.92 9.16 3.39
C GLN A 225 16.87 10.04 2.70
N ASP A 226 16.12 10.88 3.42
CA ASP A 226 15.01 11.69 2.88
C ASP A 226 14.03 10.85 2.03
N ASN A 227 13.67 9.66 2.52
CA ASN A 227 12.83 8.73 1.77
C ASN A 227 11.39 9.27 1.64
N TRP A 228 10.80 9.10 0.47
CA TRP A 228 9.41 9.42 0.24
C TRP A 228 8.53 8.19 0.46
N ILE A 229 7.59 8.29 1.38
CA ILE A 229 6.61 7.24 1.70
C ILE A 229 5.24 7.89 1.78
N MET A 230 4.27 7.30 1.09
CA MET A 230 2.86 7.66 1.17
C MET A 230 2.01 6.39 1.19
N GLY A 231 1.05 6.35 2.09
CA GLY A 231 0.04 5.30 2.17
C GLY A 231 -1.36 5.90 2.15
N VAL A 232 -2.29 5.24 1.45
CA VAL A 232 -3.70 5.62 1.42
C VAL A 232 -4.58 4.39 1.62
N GLN A 233 -5.66 4.49 2.38
CA GLN A 233 -6.55 3.38 2.66
C GLN A 233 -7.52 3.10 1.51
N TRP A 234 -7.95 4.14 0.77
CA TRP A 234 -8.75 4.00 -0.44
C TRP A 234 -7.98 3.44 -1.62
N HIS A 235 -8.64 3.26 -2.77
CA HIS A 235 -8.08 2.70 -4.00
C HIS A 235 -7.89 3.78 -5.09
N PRO A 236 -6.79 4.54 -5.07
CA PRO A 236 -6.51 5.58 -6.07
C PRO A 236 -6.17 5.00 -7.46
N GLU A 237 -5.82 3.72 -7.55
CA GLU A 237 -5.50 3.05 -8.81
C GLU A 237 -6.75 2.78 -9.67
N TRP A 238 -7.95 2.81 -9.05
CA TRP A 238 -9.19 2.62 -9.77
C TRP A 238 -9.50 3.81 -10.66
N GLN A 239 -9.52 3.59 -11.98
CA GLN A 239 -9.77 4.64 -12.99
C GLN A 239 -8.96 5.92 -12.71
N PHE A 240 -7.68 5.77 -12.33
CA PHE A 240 -6.83 6.86 -11.83
C PHE A 240 -6.77 8.06 -12.78
N GLU A 241 -6.85 7.84 -14.11
CA GLU A 241 -6.77 8.88 -15.14
C GLU A 241 -7.94 9.88 -15.08
N SER A 242 -9.10 9.43 -14.59
CA SER A 242 -10.30 10.26 -14.46
C SER A 242 -10.38 11.01 -13.11
N ASN A 243 -9.45 10.76 -12.18
CA ASN A 243 -9.43 11.32 -10.83
C ASN A 243 -8.17 12.13 -10.61
N LYS A 244 -8.30 13.45 -10.42
CA LYS A 244 -7.15 14.36 -10.31
C LYS A 244 -6.25 14.07 -9.10
N VAL A 245 -6.83 13.65 -7.96
CA VAL A 245 -6.06 13.30 -6.75
C VAL A 245 -5.27 12.02 -7.00
N SER A 246 -5.91 11.00 -7.57
CA SER A 246 -5.25 9.75 -7.95
C SER A 246 -4.11 9.99 -8.96
N THR A 247 -4.38 10.77 -10.01
CA THR A 247 -3.37 11.15 -11.00
C THR A 247 -2.19 11.84 -10.35
N ALA A 248 -2.43 12.80 -9.44
CA ALA A 248 -1.38 13.54 -8.74
C ALA A 248 -0.52 12.61 -7.87
N VAL A 249 -1.14 11.68 -7.12
CA VAL A 249 -0.43 10.71 -6.27
C VAL A 249 0.51 9.83 -7.10
N PHE A 250 0.05 9.25 -8.21
CA PHE A 250 0.90 8.39 -9.05
C PHE A 250 1.99 9.17 -9.78
N GLN A 251 1.70 10.39 -10.24
CA GLN A 251 2.71 11.27 -10.85
C GLN A 251 3.78 11.66 -9.84
N GLU A 252 3.39 11.98 -8.60
CA GLU A 252 4.34 12.31 -7.54
C GLU A 252 5.20 11.10 -7.18
N PHE A 253 4.61 9.90 -7.03
CA PHE A 253 5.37 8.66 -6.84
C PHE A 253 6.42 8.48 -7.93
N GLY A 254 6.02 8.62 -9.21
CA GLY A 254 6.96 8.54 -10.33
C GLY A 254 8.06 9.62 -10.29
N ARG A 255 7.76 10.84 -9.82
CA ARG A 255 8.74 11.91 -9.64
C ARG A 255 9.77 11.57 -8.57
N GLN A 256 9.31 11.06 -7.42
CA GLN A 256 10.14 10.66 -6.29
C GLN A 256 11.08 9.51 -6.66
N ILE A 257 10.58 8.50 -7.37
CA ILE A 257 11.40 7.39 -7.87
C ILE A 257 12.54 7.92 -8.74
N ARG A 258 12.24 8.79 -9.71
CA ARG A 258 13.27 9.37 -10.61
C ARG A 258 14.30 10.23 -9.88
N SER A 259 13.87 10.95 -8.83
CA SER A 259 14.77 11.70 -7.96
C SER A 259 15.73 10.76 -7.22
N GLY A 260 15.20 9.67 -6.64
CA GLY A 260 15.97 8.65 -5.92
C GLY A 260 16.98 7.91 -6.80
N MET A 261 16.64 7.63 -8.08
CA MET A 261 17.59 7.02 -9.03
C MET A 261 18.85 7.88 -9.22
N GLY A 262 18.65 9.20 -9.35
CA GLY A 262 19.78 10.14 -9.47
C GLY A 262 20.69 10.14 -8.24
N ALA A 263 20.13 10.02 -7.05
CA ALA A 263 20.88 9.97 -5.80
C ALA A 263 21.66 8.65 -5.62
N ARG A 264 21.11 7.53 -6.14
CA ARG A 264 21.75 6.20 -6.10
C ARG A 264 22.70 5.93 -7.27
N GLY A 265 22.87 6.88 -8.18
CA GLY A 265 23.80 6.78 -9.32
C GLY A 265 23.35 5.81 -10.42
N ARG A 266 22.04 5.58 -10.55
CA ARG A 266 21.40 4.73 -11.56
C ARG A 266 20.86 5.51 -12.76
#